data_d04184e1effdff8221074d615ec02d9f
#
_entry.id   d04184e1effdff8221074d615ec02d9f
#
_cell.length_a   1.000
_cell.length_b   1.000
_cell.length_c   1.000
_cell.angle_alpha   90.00
_cell.angle_beta   90.00
_cell.angle_gamma   90.00
#
_symmetry.space_group_name_H-M   'P 1'
#
loop_
_entity.id
_entity.type
_entity.pdbx_description
1 polymer ?
#
loop_
_entity_poly.entity_id
_entity_poly.type
_entity_poly.pdbx_seq_one_letter_code
_entity_poly.pdbx_strand_id
1 'polypeptide(L)'
;AAAAGGYTFVNLMPNTKPVCSSAAQAFMVEQKAAEVGLCDVNQTVSITEKFDGVSIDHLKTLPAGVKFITEDGHGVQDNATMAKAFAICTQKDITVMSHAEDMEISPWDYRLAEDIETVRNCWLSEYYQTKLHMCHVSTRGALDAIQMAKLRGAPVTCEVTPHHLWFTNDTCDYRVNPPIRTADDVQALVDGIRSGIVDAIATDHAPHSEEDKLKGMAGMVGSETAFGVCYTKLCKQEGL
;
A
#
# COMPACT_ATOMS: atom_id res chain seq x y z
N ALA A 1 1.97 1.54 -19.32
CA ALA A 1 1.98 2.67 -18.39
C ALA A 1 3.32 2.75 -17.64
N ALA A 2 3.70 1.75 -16.83
CA ALA A 2 4.89 1.82 -15.96
C ALA A 2 6.18 2.17 -16.73
N ALA A 3 6.53 1.41 -17.78
CA ALA A 3 7.71 1.69 -18.60
C ALA A 3 7.68 3.08 -19.26
N ALA A 4 6.50 3.54 -19.70
CA ALA A 4 6.32 4.90 -20.23
C ALA A 4 6.52 5.99 -19.17
N GLY A 5 6.21 5.69 -17.90
CA GLY A 5 6.47 6.54 -16.75
C GLY A 5 7.90 6.51 -16.21
N GLY A 6 8.78 5.67 -16.82
CA GLY A 6 10.19 5.54 -16.42
C GLY A 6 10.44 4.51 -15.31
N TYR A 7 9.46 3.70 -14.95
CA TYR A 7 9.63 2.63 -13.96
C TYR A 7 10.34 1.42 -14.58
N THR A 8 11.39 0.97 -13.92
CA THR A 8 12.15 -0.22 -14.30
C THR A 8 11.73 -1.47 -13.54
N PHE A 9 11.05 -1.27 -12.41
CA PHE A 9 10.52 -2.32 -11.55
C PHE A 9 9.14 -1.91 -11.00
N VAL A 10 8.19 -2.85 -10.94
CA VAL A 10 6.88 -2.64 -10.34
C VAL A 10 6.49 -3.80 -9.44
N ASN A 11 5.77 -3.47 -8.36
CA ASN A 11 5.17 -4.43 -7.46
C ASN A 11 3.66 -4.50 -7.72
N LEU A 12 3.15 -5.67 -8.14
CA LEU A 12 1.75 -5.85 -8.50
C LEU A 12 0.94 -6.37 -7.32
N MET A 13 -0.27 -5.85 -7.15
CA MET A 13 -1.20 -6.28 -6.11
C MET A 13 -1.89 -7.60 -6.47
N PRO A 14 -2.32 -8.40 -5.48
CA PRO A 14 -2.87 -9.74 -5.71
C PRO A 14 -4.36 -9.74 -6.05
N ASN A 15 -5.01 -8.56 -6.15
CA ASN A 15 -6.44 -8.35 -6.40
C ASN A 15 -6.87 -8.68 -7.84
N THR A 16 -6.31 -9.75 -8.39
CA THR A 16 -6.60 -10.30 -9.73
C THR A 16 -7.82 -11.22 -9.72
N LYS A 17 -8.25 -11.66 -10.89
CA LYS A 17 -9.32 -12.66 -11.04
C LYS A 17 -8.78 -13.90 -11.78
N PRO A 18 -8.53 -15.03 -11.09
CA PRO A 18 -8.66 -15.23 -9.64
C PRO A 18 -7.64 -14.42 -8.82
N VAL A 19 -7.92 -14.22 -7.53
CA VAL A 19 -6.98 -13.59 -6.59
C VAL A 19 -5.68 -14.40 -6.55
N CYS A 20 -4.54 -13.70 -6.58
CA CYS A 20 -3.23 -14.33 -6.50
C CYS A 20 -2.95 -14.78 -5.05
N SER A 21 -3.31 -16.03 -4.73
CA SER A 21 -3.16 -16.62 -3.39
C SER A 21 -2.11 -17.74 -3.34
N SER A 22 -1.25 -17.85 -4.35
CA SER A 22 -0.21 -18.89 -4.37
C SER A 22 1.06 -18.44 -5.08
N ALA A 23 2.20 -19.01 -4.67
CA ALA A 23 3.48 -18.78 -5.34
C ALA A 23 3.46 -19.16 -6.83
N ALA A 24 2.73 -20.23 -7.19
CA ALA A 24 2.63 -20.65 -8.59
C ALA A 24 1.97 -19.59 -9.48
N GLN A 25 0.90 -18.95 -8.98
CA GLN A 25 0.26 -17.83 -9.67
C GLN A 25 1.20 -16.62 -9.78
N ALA A 26 1.88 -16.27 -8.67
CA ALA A 26 2.80 -15.14 -8.66
C ALA A 26 3.94 -15.35 -9.68
N PHE A 27 4.61 -16.47 -9.65
CA PHE A 27 5.72 -16.76 -10.56
C PHE A 27 5.29 -16.86 -12.03
N MET A 28 4.07 -17.31 -12.32
CA MET A 28 3.52 -17.28 -13.68
C MET A 28 3.37 -15.84 -14.20
N VAL A 29 2.94 -14.90 -13.37
CA VAL A 29 2.84 -13.48 -13.74
C VAL A 29 4.23 -12.88 -13.96
N GLU A 30 5.17 -13.15 -13.06
CA GLU A 30 6.55 -12.67 -13.17
C GLU A 30 7.25 -13.22 -14.43
N GLN A 31 7.08 -14.52 -14.72
CA GLN A 31 7.57 -15.11 -15.96
C GLN A 31 6.98 -14.44 -17.19
N LYS A 32 5.67 -14.19 -17.19
CA LYS A 32 5.01 -13.50 -18.29
C LYS A 32 5.54 -12.08 -18.49
N ALA A 33 5.78 -11.35 -17.40
CA ALA A 33 6.38 -10.03 -17.45
C ALA A 33 7.82 -10.07 -18.01
N ALA A 34 8.61 -11.05 -17.61
CA ALA A 34 9.97 -11.25 -18.17
C ALA A 34 9.96 -11.55 -19.67
N GLU A 35 8.98 -12.34 -20.17
CA GLU A 35 8.80 -12.58 -21.61
C GLU A 35 8.46 -11.29 -22.37
N VAL A 36 7.69 -10.39 -21.77
CA VAL A 36 7.35 -9.08 -22.35
C VAL A 36 8.54 -8.13 -22.32
N GLY A 37 9.38 -8.17 -21.27
CA GLY A 37 10.66 -7.48 -21.19
C GLY A 37 10.61 -5.95 -21.13
N LEU A 38 9.51 -5.35 -20.63
CA LEU A 38 9.36 -3.89 -20.53
C LEU A 38 9.87 -3.33 -19.19
N CYS A 39 9.59 -4.02 -18.10
CA CYS A 39 10.08 -3.72 -16.75
C CYS A 39 10.07 -4.98 -15.91
N ASP A 40 10.89 -5.02 -14.87
CA ASP A 40 10.86 -6.11 -13.90
C ASP A 40 9.58 -6.04 -13.06
N VAL A 41 9.06 -7.20 -12.67
CA VAL A 41 7.80 -7.32 -11.94
C VAL A 41 8.00 -8.25 -10.76
N ASN A 42 7.53 -7.83 -9.60
CA ASN A 42 7.23 -8.71 -8.48
C ASN A 42 5.71 -8.81 -8.31
N GLN A 43 5.19 -10.01 -8.18
CA GLN A 43 3.79 -10.25 -7.91
C GLN A 43 3.60 -10.61 -6.44
N THR A 44 2.82 -9.81 -5.73
CA THR A 44 2.45 -10.09 -4.34
C THR A 44 1.46 -11.26 -4.25
N VAL A 45 1.42 -11.91 -3.10
CA VAL A 45 0.43 -12.94 -2.77
C VAL A 45 -0.53 -12.40 -1.71
N SER A 46 -1.81 -12.80 -1.74
CA SER A 46 -2.79 -12.37 -0.74
C SER A 46 -2.43 -12.88 0.66
N ILE A 47 -2.78 -12.11 1.70
CA ILE A 47 -2.61 -12.52 3.10
C ILE A 47 -3.57 -13.67 3.41
N THR A 48 -4.84 -13.54 3.04
CA THR A 48 -5.82 -14.61 3.18
C THR A 48 -6.15 -15.25 1.83
N GLU A 49 -6.52 -16.52 1.81
CA GLU A 49 -6.87 -17.20 0.57
C GLU A 49 -8.07 -16.54 -0.10
N LYS A 50 -7.86 -16.04 -1.32
CA LYS A 50 -8.91 -15.41 -2.13
C LYS A 50 -9.60 -14.20 -1.46
N PHE A 51 -8.90 -13.56 -0.52
CA PHE A 51 -9.43 -12.46 0.27
C PHE A 51 -10.63 -12.85 1.15
N ASP A 52 -10.62 -14.07 1.72
CA ASP A 52 -11.68 -14.55 2.62
C ASP A 52 -11.62 -13.98 4.04
N GLY A 53 -10.53 -13.27 4.38
CA GLY A 53 -10.31 -12.63 5.67
C GLY A 53 -9.88 -13.55 6.81
N VAL A 54 -9.79 -14.87 6.59
CA VAL A 54 -9.56 -15.87 7.66
C VAL A 54 -8.52 -16.93 7.33
N SER A 55 -8.44 -17.43 6.10
CA SER A 55 -7.62 -18.59 5.72
C SER A 55 -6.19 -18.17 5.37
N ILE A 56 -5.23 -18.55 6.22
CA ILE A 56 -3.82 -18.17 6.07
C ILE A 56 -2.85 -19.36 5.96
N ASP A 57 -3.35 -20.59 5.82
CA ASP A 57 -2.49 -21.79 5.84
C ASP A 57 -1.55 -21.85 4.65
N HIS A 58 -1.91 -21.28 3.50
CA HIS A 58 -1.04 -21.19 2.34
C HIS A 58 0.24 -20.40 2.62
N LEU A 59 0.24 -19.42 3.54
CA LEU A 59 1.43 -18.66 3.92
C LEU A 59 2.56 -19.55 4.45
N LYS A 60 2.21 -20.64 5.16
CA LYS A 60 3.18 -21.59 5.71
C LYS A 60 3.99 -22.31 4.63
N THR A 61 3.44 -22.44 3.43
CA THR A 61 4.04 -23.16 2.29
C THR A 61 4.69 -22.24 1.27
N LEU A 62 4.61 -20.91 1.42
CA LEU A 62 5.24 -19.97 0.49
C LEU A 62 6.76 -20.17 0.46
N PRO A 63 7.37 -20.28 -0.73
CA PRO A 63 8.81 -20.42 -0.88
C PRO A 63 9.52 -19.06 -0.66
N ALA A 64 10.83 -19.09 -0.42
CA ALA A 64 11.67 -17.90 -0.20
C ALA A 64 11.67 -16.89 -1.37
N GLY A 65 11.17 -17.26 -2.55
CA GLY A 65 11.00 -16.34 -3.69
C GLY A 65 9.85 -15.35 -3.51
N VAL A 66 8.83 -15.68 -2.71
CA VAL A 66 7.76 -14.73 -2.39
C VAL A 66 8.26 -13.77 -1.31
N LYS A 67 8.30 -12.47 -1.61
CA LYS A 67 8.85 -11.42 -0.74
C LYS A 67 7.80 -10.58 -0.05
N PHE A 68 6.63 -10.44 -0.64
CA PHE A 68 5.58 -9.54 -0.17
C PHE A 68 4.22 -10.23 -0.20
N ILE A 69 3.44 -9.96 0.85
CA ILE A 69 2.01 -10.32 0.89
C ILE A 69 1.18 -9.09 1.23
N THR A 70 -0.05 -9.05 0.73
CA THR A 70 -0.98 -7.95 1.00
C THR A 70 -2.43 -8.40 0.88
N GLU A 71 -3.34 -7.71 1.57
CA GLU A 71 -4.80 -7.82 1.41
C GLU A 71 -5.34 -6.56 0.73
N ASP A 72 -4.78 -6.24 -0.42
CA ASP A 72 -5.02 -4.98 -1.13
C ASP A 72 -6.51 -4.64 -1.31
N GLY A 73 -6.87 -3.42 -0.88
CA GLY A 73 -8.22 -2.87 -0.95
C GLY A 73 -9.20 -3.34 0.12
N HIS A 74 -8.79 -4.18 1.07
CA HIS A 74 -9.70 -4.74 2.08
C HIS A 74 -9.16 -4.69 3.52
N GLY A 75 -7.85 -4.84 3.72
CA GLY A 75 -7.28 -5.12 5.03
C GLY A 75 -7.77 -6.44 5.66
N VAL A 76 -7.00 -7.05 6.52
CA VAL A 76 -7.44 -8.21 7.32
C VAL A 76 -8.09 -7.70 8.59
N GLN A 77 -9.40 -7.84 8.73
CA GLN A 77 -10.18 -7.25 9.83
C GLN A 77 -10.01 -8.02 11.15
N ASP A 78 -9.87 -9.36 11.09
CA ASP A 78 -9.69 -10.18 12.29
C ASP A 78 -8.26 -10.05 12.85
N ASN A 79 -8.15 -9.50 14.05
CA ASN A 79 -6.89 -9.27 14.74
C ASN A 79 -6.08 -10.56 14.99
N ALA A 80 -6.75 -11.68 15.26
CA ALA A 80 -6.08 -12.95 15.53
C ALA A 80 -5.49 -13.54 14.24
N THR A 81 -6.20 -13.43 13.13
CA THR A 81 -5.73 -13.82 11.80
C THR A 81 -4.52 -12.98 11.39
N MET A 82 -4.60 -11.66 11.54
CA MET A 82 -3.48 -10.76 11.22
C MET A 82 -2.25 -11.04 12.08
N ALA A 83 -2.40 -11.21 13.38
CA ALA A 83 -1.30 -11.54 14.29
C ALA A 83 -0.60 -12.86 13.91
N LYS A 84 -1.37 -13.89 13.53
CA LYS A 84 -0.80 -15.17 13.04
C LYS A 84 -0.07 -15.00 11.72
N ALA A 85 -0.59 -14.18 10.79
CA ALA A 85 0.07 -13.88 9.52
C ALA A 85 1.44 -13.20 9.77
N PHE A 86 1.50 -12.19 10.66
CA PHE A 86 2.75 -11.55 11.06
C PHE A 86 3.76 -12.58 11.62
N ALA A 87 3.34 -13.44 12.54
CA ALA A 87 4.20 -14.47 13.11
C ALA A 87 4.79 -15.43 12.05
N ILE A 88 4.00 -15.81 11.03
CA ILE A 88 4.48 -16.62 9.91
C ILE A 88 5.47 -15.84 9.06
N CYS A 89 5.18 -14.57 8.74
CA CYS A 89 6.00 -13.72 7.90
C CYS A 89 7.39 -13.46 8.49
N THR A 90 7.49 -13.29 9.81
CA THR A 90 8.78 -13.17 10.50
C THR A 90 9.67 -14.39 10.24
N GLN A 91 9.11 -15.60 10.37
CA GLN A 91 9.87 -16.84 10.16
C GLN A 91 10.33 -17.05 8.72
N LYS A 92 9.61 -16.46 7.75
CA LYS A 92 9.85 -16.60 6.31
C LYS A 92 10.56 -15.41 5.66
N ASP A 93 10.87 -14.39 6.44
CA ASP A 93 11.44 -13.13 5.94
C ASP A 93 10.57 -12.46 4.83
N ILE A 94 9.25 -12.53 5.01
CA ILE A 94 8.25 -11.93 4.12
C ILE A 94 7.83 -10.58 4.70
N THR A 95 7.73 -9.55 3.85
CA THR A 95 7.19 -8.24 4.22
C THR A 95 5.68 -8.25 4.06
N VAL A 96 4.97 -7.80 5.09
CA VAL A 96 3.55 -7.50 5.01
C VAL A 96 3.37 -6.10 4.43
N MET A 97 2.68 -5.97 3.30
CA MET A 97 2.24 -4.68 2.75
C MET A 97 0.81 -4.44 3.19
N SER A 98 0.56 -3.32 3.85
CA SER A 98 -0.75 -3.04 4.43
C SER A 98 -1.46 -1.92 3.69
N HIS A 99 -2.61 -2.25 3.11
CA HIS A 99 -3.67 -1.30 2.85
C HIS A 99 -4.44 -1.14 4.17
N ALA A 100 -4.28 0.01 4.84
CA ALA A 100 -4.83 0.23 6.17
C ALA A 100 -6.25 0.79 6.07
N GLU A 101 -7.23 -0.06 6.28
CA GLU A 101 -8.65 0.31 6.31
C GLU A 101 -9.44 -0.64 7.22
N ASP A 102 -9.92 -0.12 8.34
CA ASP A 102 -10.91 -0.80 9.15
C ASP A 102 -12.28 -0.68 8.46
N MET A 103 -12.78 -1.80 7.93
CA MET A 103 -14.00 -1.85 7.12
C MET A 103 -15.30 -1.63 7.94
N GLU A 104 -15.25 -1.75 9.26
CA GLU A 104 -16.39 -1.45 10.13
C GLU A 104 -16.47 0.06 10.43
N ILE A 105 -15.33 0.76 10.42
CA ILE A 105 -15.23 2.19 10.68
C ILE A 105 -15.34 2.99 9.38
N SER A 106 -14.76 2.55 8.28
CA SER A 106 -14.65 3.31 7.03
C SER A 106 -15.99 3.84 6.46
N PRO A 107 -17.16 3.17 6.65
CA PRO A 107 -18.43 3.70 6.16
C PRO A 107 -18.86 5.03 6.82
N TRP A 108 -18.31 5.39 7.97
CA TRP A 108 -18.68 6.61 8.69
C TRP A 108 -17.48 7.51 9.03
N ASP A 109 -16.26 6.97 9.13
CA ASP A 109 -15.03 7.75 9.34
C ASP A 109 -13.81 7.07 8.70
N TYR A 110 -13.53 7.43 7.47
CA TYR A 110 -12.42 6.87 6.70
C TYR A 110 -11.04 7.24 7.24
N ARG A 111 -10.93 8.39 7.94
CA ARG A 111 -9.67 8.81 8.57
C ARG A 111 -9.35 7.89 9.75
N LEU A 112 -10.32 7.74 10.64
CA LEU A 112 -10.18 6.88 11.82
C LEU A 112 -9.91 5.43 11.42
N ALA A 113 -10.54 4.94 10.33
CA ALA A 113 -10.32 3.60 9.80
C ALA A 113 -8.85 3.35 9.40
N GLU A 114 -8.22 4.30 8.70
CA GLU A 114 -6.80 4.24 8.34
C GLU A 114 -5.91 4.32 9.58
N ASP A 115 -6.16 5.28 10.46
CA ASP A 115 -5.33 5.52 11.65
C ASP A 115 -5.32 4.31 12.59
N ILE A 116 -6.49 3.70 12.87
CA ILE A 116 -6.62 2.54 13.78
C ILE A 116 -5.90 1.31 13.20
N GLU A 117 -6.12 1.00 11.94
CA GLU A 117 -5.47 -0.16 11.33
C GLU A 117 -3.95 0.04 11.21
N THR A 118 -3.51 1.25 10.93
CA THR A 118 -2.07 1.60 10.94
C THR A 118 -1.46 1.36 12.32
N VAL A 119 -2.08 1.84 13.39
CA VAL A 119 -1.61 1.62 14.78
C VAL A 119 -1.53 0.14 15.08
N ARG A 120 -2.58 -0.64 14.76
CA ARG A 120 -2.60 -2.10 14.95
C ARG A 120 -1.45 -2.79 14.26
N ASN A 121 -1.25 -2.50 12.97
CA ASN A 121 -0.23 -3.18 12.17
C ASN A 121 1.19 -2.76 12.57
N CYS A 122 1.41 -1.50 12.92
CA CYS A 122 2.67 -1.04 13.51
C CYS A 122 2.99 -1.76 14.82
N TRP A 123 1.99 -1.94 15.69
CA TRP A 123 2.15 -2.68 16.96
C TRP A 123 2.49 -4.16 16.72
N LEU A 124 1.83 -4.80 15.76
CA LEU A 124 2.14 -6.19 15.38
C LEU A 124 3.57 -6.32 14.80
N SER A 125 3.99 -5.35 13.99
CA SER A 125 5.36 -5.29 13.46
C SER A 125 6.40 -5.16 14.58
N GLU A 126 6.17 -4.26 15.55
CA GLU A 126 7.03 -4.10 16.72
C GLU A 126 7.10 -5.39 17.56
N TYR A 127 5.95 -6.01 17.83
CA TYR A 127 5.85 -7.20 18.68
C TYR A 127 6.52 -8.43 18.07
N TYR A 128 6.28 -8.70 16.78
CA TYR A 128 6.81 -9.88 16.08
C TYR A 128 8.14 -9.62 15.38
N GLN A 129 8.59 -8.36 15.32
CA GLN A 129 9.73 -7.93 14.49
C GLN A 129 9.58 -8.33 13.03
N THR A 130 8.33 -8.24 12.52
CA THR A 130 7.97 -8.53 11.13
C THR A 130 8.14 -7.28 10.28
N LYS A 131 8.79 -7.40 9.13
CA LYS A 131 8.86 -6.31 8.14
C LYS A 131 7.45 -5.91 7.72
N LEU A 132 7.14 -4.63 7.89
CA LEU A 132 5.86 -4.02 7.52
C LEU A 132 6.11 -2.87 6.55
N HIS A 133 5.32 -2.81 5.49
CA HIS A 133 5.27 -1.66 4.60
C HIS A 133 3.84 -1.10 4.57
N MET A 134 3.67 0.15 5.02
CA MET A 134 2.37 0.83 5.00
C MET A 134 2.18 1.49 3.65
N CYS A 135 1.21 1.00 2.88
CA CYS A 135 0.90 1.49 1.55
C CYS A 135 0.13 2.82 1.61
N HIS A 136 0.32 3.68 0.60
CA HIS A 136 -0.45 4.89 0.31
C HIS A 136 -0.93 5.67 1.55
N VAL A 137 -0.06 5.87 2.54
CA VAL A 137 -0.38 6.63 3.76
C VAL A 137 -0.92 8.01 3.40
N SER A 138 -2.07 8.38 3.96
CA SER A 138 -2.77 9.61 3.58
C SER A 138 -3.03 10.58 4.73
N THR A 139 -2.93 10.13 6.00
CA THR A 139 -3.26 10.96 7.16
C THR A 139 -2.04 11.31 8.00
N ARG A 140 -2.11 12.43 8.71
CA ARG A 140 -1.14 12.79 9.77
C ARG A 140 -1.10 11.74 10.88
N GLY A 141 -2.29 11.23 11.30
CA GLY A 141 -2.38 10.25 12.39
C GLY A 141 -1.65 8.94 12.07
N ALA A 142 -1.80 8.43 10.85
CA ALA A 142 -1.05 7.26 10.39
C ALA A 142 0.48 7.52 10.35
N LEU A 143 0.93 8.69 9.87
CA LEU A 143 2.35 9.05 9.90
C LEU A 143 2.91 9.13 11.31
N ASP A 144 2.18 9.72 12.26
CA ASP A 144 2.58 9.81 13.66
C ASP A 144 2.74 8.40 14.27
N ALA A 145 1.81 7.49 13.97
CA ALA A 145 1.89 6.10 14.42
C ALA A 145 3.11 5.37 13.84
N ILE A 146 3.39 5.55 12.55
CA ILE A 146 4.53 4.98 11.85
C ILE A 146 5.85 5.52 12.44
N GLN A 147 5.93 6.84 12.66
CA GLN A 147 7.09 7.46 13.28
C GLN A 147 7.37 6.88 14.65
N MET A 148 6.34 6.74 15.48
CA MET A 148 6.49 6.16 16.83
C MET A 148 6.93 4.70 16.77
N ALA A 149 6.43 3.91 15.82
CA ALA A 149 6.86 2.53 15.63
C ALA A 149 8.34 2.45 15.21
N LYS A 150 8.76 3.28 14.25
CA LYS A 150 10.19 3.38 13.84
C LYS A 150 11.10 3.76 15.00
N LEU A 151 10.70 4.74 15.83
CA LEU A 151 11.46 5.16 17.02
C LEU A 151 11.61 4.05 18.06
N ARG A 152 10.65 3.11 18.13
CA ARG A 152 10.72 1.94 19.00
C ARG A 152 11.47 0.76 18.39
N GLY A 153 11.97 0.92 17.17
CA GLY A 153 12.75 -0.11 16.47
C GLY A 153 11.90 -1.15 15.72
N ALA A 154 10.63 -0.87 15.45
CA ALA A 154 9.83 -1.72 14.57
C ALA A 154 10.36 -1.61 13.12
N PRO A 155 10.48 -2.73 12.38
CA PRO A 155 10.94 -2.71 10.99
C PRO A 155 9.82 -2.27 10.04
N VAL A 156 9.38 -1.02 10.19
CA VAL A 156 8.30 -0.40 9.42
C VAL A 156 8.87 0.54 8.37
N THR A 157 8.35 0.45 7.16
CA THR A 157 8.50 1.43 6.09
C THR A 157 7.14 1.92 5.63
N CYS A 158 7.07 3.06 4.94
CA CYS A 158 5.82 3.54 4.39
C CYS A 158 6.02 4.29 3.08
N GLU A 159 4.94 4.38 2.32
CA GLU A 159 4.89 5.13 1.09
C GLU A 159 3.69 6.10 1.08
N VAL A 160 3.82 7.16 0.29
CA VAL A 160 2.75 8.10 -0.04
C VAL A 160 2.53 8.14 -1.53
N THR A 161 1.41 8.67 -1.99
CA THR A 161 1.12 8.73 -3.43
C THR A 161 1.26 10.15 -3.99
N PRO A 162 1.52 10.30 -5.30
CA PRO A 162 1.54 11.61 -5.95
C PRO A 162 0.24 12.38 -5.78
N HIS A 163 -0.91 11.70 -5.82
CA HIS A 163 -2.21 12.36 -5.68
C HIS A 163 -2.49 12.83 -4.25
N HIS A 164 -2.06 12.10 -3.21
CA HIS A 164 -2.16 12.56 -1.83
C HIS A 164 -1.17 13.70 -1.50
N LEU A 165 -0.09 13.85 -2.26
CA LEU A 165 0.82 15.00 -2.15
C LEU A 165 0.31 16.24 -2.86
N TRP A 166 -0.51 16.07 -3.91
CA TRP A 166 -0.91 17.16 -4.79
C TRP A 166 -2.29 17.74 -4.48
N PHE A 167 -3.29 16.89 -4.27
CA PHE A 167 -4.66 17.30 -4.09
C PHE A 167 -5.06 17.46 -2.62
N THR A 168 -6.01 18.37 -2.39
CA THR A 168 -6.76 18.47 -1.13
C THR A 168 -8.24 18.23 -1.40
N ASN A 169 -8.99 17.84 -0.37
CA ASN A 169 -10.44 17.63 -0.48
C ASN A 169 -11.23 18.88 -0.84
N ASP A 170 -10.64 20.08 -0.69
CA ASP A 170 -11.22 21.34 -1.16
C ASP A 170 -11.04 21.55 -2.67
N THR A 171 -10.06 20.89 -3.27
CA THR A 171 -9.66 21.10 -4.68
C THR A 171 -9.99 19.91 -5.58
N CYS A 172 -10.25 18.74 -5.01
CA CYS A 172 -10.46 17.50 -5.73
C CYS A 172 -11.39 16.55 -4.99
N ASP A 173 -12.49 16.17 -5.63
CA ASP A 173 -13.47 15.19 -5.16
C ASP A 173 -13.33 13.83 -5.86
N TYR A 174 -12.26 13.64 -6.65
CA TYR A 174 -12.04 12.41 -7.40
C TYR A 174 -11.82 11.22 -6.47
N ARG A 175 -12.64 10.16 -6.67
CA ARG A 175 -12.67 9.02 -5.78
C ARG A 175 -11.43 8.14 -5.92
N VAL A 176 -10.62 8.12 -4.86
CA VAL A 176 -9.50 7.20 -4.61
C VAL A 176 -9.68 6.55 -3.24
N ASN A 177 -8.91 5.53 -2.96
CA ASN A 177 -8.91 4.85 -1.67
C ASN A 177 -7.46 4.58 -1.22
N PRO A 178 -6.96 5.23 -0.14
CA PRO A 178 -7.65 6.20 0.76
C PRO A 178 -8.14 7.46 0.06
N PRO A 179 -9.17 8.14 0.61
CA PRO A 179 -9.66 9.39 0.03
C PRO A 179 -8.63 10.53 0.07
N ILE A 180 -8.78 11.51 -0.83
CA ILE A 180 -8.03 12.77 -0.78
C ILE A 180 -8.31 13.46 0.55
N ARG A 181 -7.25 13.97 1.20
CA ARG A 181 -7.30 14.51 2.56
C ARG A 181 -7.24 16.03 2.59
N THR A 182 -7.18 16.58 3.81
CA THR A 182 -7.09 18.00 4.07
C THR A 182 -5.70 18.56 3.72
N ALA A 183 -5.59 19.89 3.61
CA ALA A 183 -4.31 20.56 3.41
C ALA A 183 -3.30 20.26 4.52
N ASP A 184 -3.77 20.10 5.76
CA ASP A 184 -2.92 19.75 6.91
C ASP A 184 -2.33 18.34 6.78
N ASP A 185 -3.09 17.40 6.23
CA ASP A 185 -2.56 16.05 5.93
C ASP A 185 -1.54 16.10 4.81
N VAL A 186 -1.84 16.78 3.71
CA VAL A 186 -0.89 16.97 2.60
C VAL A 186 0.43 17.56 3.11
N GLN A 187 0.35 18.58 3.98
CA GLN A 187 1.56 19.17 4.57
C GLN A 187 2.30 18.16 5.47
N ALA A 188 1.57 17.35 6.24
CA ALA A 188 2.20 16.30 7.06
C ALA A 188 2.93 15.25 6.21
N LEU A 189 2.38 14.85 5.06
CA LEU A 189 3.05 13.93 4.13
C LEU A 189 4.33 14.55 3.56
N VAL A 190 4.31 15.82 3.16
CA VAL A 190 5.50 16.56 2.70
C VAL A 190 6.56 16.64 3.78
N ASP A 191 6.17 16.98 5.01
CA ASP A 191 7.09 17.04 6.16
C ASP A 191 7.63 15.64 6.51
N GLY A 192 6.84 14.60 6.35
CA GLY A 192 7.24 13.20 6.48
C GLY A 192 8.33 12.79 5.49
N ILE A 193 8.23 13.27 4.24
CA ILE A 193 9.30 13.08 3.23
C ILE A 193 10.55 13.86 3.64
N ARG A 194 10.40 15.13 4.01
CA ARG A 194 11.52 16.01 4.41
C ARG A 194 12.29 15.46 5.61
N SER A 195 11.60 14.86 6.57
CA SER A 195 12.21 14.28 7.78
C SER A 195 12.70 12.85 7.61
N GLY A 196 12.44 12.20 6.47
CA GLY A 196 12.83 10.82 6.21
C GLY A 196 11.95 9.76 6.92
N ILE A 197 10.75 10.15 7.38
CA ILE A 197 9.76 9.19 7.89
C ILE A 197 9.14 8.40 6.75
N VAL A 198 8.83 9.08 5.65
CA VAL A 198 8.34 8.45 4.41
C VAL A 198 9.51 7.89 3.63
N ASP A 199 9.46 6.61 3.29
CA ASP A 199 10.55 5.88 2.63
C ASP A 199 10.42 5.88 1.10
N ALA A 200 9.21 5.96 0.57
CA ALA A 200 8.95 5.86 -0.87
C ALA A 200 7.75 6.71 -1.32
N ILE A 201 7.68 6.94 -2.61
CA ILE A 201 6.49 7.46 -3.29
C ILE A 201 6.06 6.39 -4.29
N ALA A 202 4.86 5.86 -4.12
CA ALA A 202 4.26 4.87 -5.00
C ALA A 202 3.03 5.42 -5.71
N THR A 203 2.76 4.92 -6.91
CA THR A 203 1.72 5.51 -7.76
C THR A 203 0.31 5.16 -7.34
N ASP A 204 0.14 4.00 -6.74
CA ASP A 204 -1.18 3.40 -6.57
C ASP A 204 -1.99 3.45 -7.89
N HIS A 205 -1.34 3.02 -8.99
CA HIS A 205 -1.89 3.10 -10.34
C HIS A 205 -3.05 2.14 -10.53
N ALA A 206 -4.27 2.64 -10.41
CA ALA A 206 -5.51 1.87 -10.49
C ALA A 206 -6.46 2.50 -11.53
N PRO A 207 -6.26 2.21 -12.83
CA PRO A 207 -7.09 2.76 -13.91
C PRO A 207 -8.49 2.13 -13.91
N HIS A 208 -9.50 2.97 -14.09
CA HIS A 208 -10.90 2.56 -14.27
C HIS A 208 -11.51 3.27 -15.48
N SER A 209 -12.44 2.61 -16.16
CA SER A 209 -13.23 3.24 -17.21
C SER A 209 -14.16 4.33 -16.63
N GLU A 210 -14.64 5.24 -17.48
CA GLU A 210 -15.63 6.23 -17.05
C GLU A 210 -16.88 5.55 -16.47
N GLU A 211 -17.32 4.44 -17.08
CA GLU A 211 -18.46 3.66 -16.58
C GLU A 211 -18.22 3.10 -15.17
N ASP A 212 -17.01 2.59 -14.89
CA ASP A 212 -16.66 2.10 -13.56
C ASP A 212 -16.57 3.24 -12.54
N LYS A 213 -16.03 4.39 -12.94
CA LYS A 213 -16.02 5.59 -12.10
C LYS A 213 -17.43 6.06 -11.75
N LEU A 214 -18.36 6.03 -12.68
CA LEU A 214 -19.78 6.34 -12.43
C LEU A 214 -20.45 5.33 -11.47
N LYS A 215 -19.97 4.08 -11.42
CA LYS A 215 -20.38 3.07 -10.43
C LYS A 215 -19.66 3.24 -9.08
N GLY A 216 -18.80 4.26 -8.95
CA GLY A 216 -18.11 4.59 -7.72
C GLY A 216 -16.83 3.81 -7.47
N MET A 217 -16.20 3.22 -8.49
CA MET A 217 -14.89 2.57 -8.31
C MET A 217 -13.82 3.59 -7.90
N ALA A 218 -13.07 3.25 -6.85
CA ALA A 218 -11.95 4.05 -6.38
C ALA A 218 -10.68 3.73 -7.18
N GLY A 219 -9.84 4.72 -7.44
CA GLY A 219 -8.56 4.55 -8.13
C GLY A 219 -8.28 5.63 -9.16
N MET A 220 -7.00 5.90 -9.39
CA MET A 220 -6.50 6.94 -10.29
C MET A 220 -5.32 6.41 -11.10
N VAL A 221 -5.15 6.91 -12.32
CA VAL A 221 -3.92 6.70 -13.10
C VAL A 221 -2.79 7.55 -12.50
N GLY A 222 -1.58 7.01 -12.45
CA GLY A 222 -0.46 7.73 -11.84
C GLY A 222 0.90 7.44 -12.49
N SER A 223 1.09 6.26 -13.08
CA SER A 223 2.42 5.82 -13.53
C SER A 223 3.13 6.79 -14.48
N GLU A 224 2.42 7.38 -15.45
CA GLU A 224 3.01 8.27 -16.44
C GLU A 224 3.20 9.70 -15.95
N THR A 225 2.51 10.11 -14.89
CA THR A 225 2.49 11.49 -14.37
C THR A 225 3.25 11.67 -13.06
N ALA A 226 3.50 10.58 -12.33
CA ALA A 226 4.06 10.62 -10.99
C ALA A 226 5.34 11.44 -10.86
N PHE A 227 6.31 11.21 -11.74
CA PHE A 227 7.57 11.96 -11.69
C PHE A 227 7.35 13.48 -11.86
N GLY A 228 6.57 13.89 -12.86
CA GLY A 228 6.30 15.32 -13.12
C GLY A 228 5.55 15.99 -11.96
N VAL A 229 4.55 15.30 -11.39
CA VAL A 229 3.78 15.79 -10.25
C VAL A 229 4.67 15.91 -9.01
N CYS A 230 5.41 14.86 -8.66
CA CYS A 230 6.26 14.86 -7.48
C CYS A 230 7.41 15.87 -7.60
N TYR A 231 8.07 15.95 -8.77
CA TYR A 231 9.11 16.94 -8.99
C TYR A 231 8.59 18.39 -8.85
N THR A 232 7.42 18.65 -9.41
CA THR A 232 6.80 19.98 -9.31
C THR A 232 6.42 20.30 -7.86
N LYS A 233 5.74 19.37 -7.18
CA LYS A 233 5.33 19.59 -5.80
C LYS A 233 6.53 19.70 -4.87
N LEU A 234 7.39 18.71 -4.85
CA LEU A 234 8.44 18.59 -3.83
C LEU A 234 9.61 19.54 -4.13
N CYS A 235 10.13 19.55 -5.38
CA CYS A 235 11.33 20.35 -5.69
C CYS A 235 11.01 21.80 -6.03
N LYS A 236 9.93 22.07 -6.80
CA LYS A 236 9.64 23.45 -7.24
C LYS A 236 8.83 24.25 -6.21
N GLN A 237 7.88 23.63 -5.54
CA GLN A 237 7.01 24.33 -4.57
C GLN A 237 7.55 24.24 -3.14
N GLU A 238 8.04 23.07 -2.72
CA GLU A 238 8.44 22.81 -1.34
C GLU A 238 9.97 22.92 -1.09
N GLY A 239 10.78 22.98 -2.15
CA GLY A 239 12.24 23.17 -2.06
C GLY A 239 13.01 21.94 -1.52
N LEU A 240 12.48 20.73 -1.77
CA LEU A 240 13.10 19.45 -1.40
C LEU A 240 14.05 18.95 -2.49
#